data_d48042b1bda1a4c2442a67ccccd848e3
#
_entry.id   d48042b1bda1a4c2442a67ccccd848e3
#
_cell.length_a   1.000
_cell.length_b   1.000
_cell.length_c   1.000
_cell.angle_alpha   90.00
_cell.angle_beta   90.00
_cell.angle_gamma   90.00
#
_symmetry.space_group_name_H-M   'P 1'
#
loop_
_entity.id
_entity.type
_entity.pdbx_description
1 polymer ?
#
loop_
_entity_poly.entity_id
_entity_poly.type
_entity_poly.pdbx_seq_one_letter_code
_entity_poly.pdbx_strand_id
1 'polypeptide(L)'
;MKVQRICCIGAGYVGGPTMAVIADRCPAIQVTVVDLNQARIDAWNDSDLTKLPVYEPGLDAVVARARGRNLQFSTAVEESIASADMVFISVNTPTKTKGLGAGQASDLRWVEACARQVATAATGHTIVVEKSTLPVRTAAAIKTILEAAQEEGSSRSFSVLSNPEFLAEGTAIGDLEAPDRVLIGGEETASIDALAEIYGHWVASEKILRTNLWSSELSKLTANAFLAQRISSINSIAAFCEASGADVREVARAIGTDSRIGPKFLKAGPGFGGSCFQKDILNLVYLCRHFGLPEVADYWESVVALNTWQQNRIARLVVEKLFGTVTGKRLAILGFAFKANTNDTREAPAIRICRDLLEEGAQLAIHDPKVAAHQMARDLQQEAAPQADALSGTGSWAKASSVEDAVKGADAVLVLTEWQEYGDLNWMALAGQMRKPAWVFDARAITDHEQVRAAGLTCWCVGDGES
;
A
#
# COMPACT_ATOMS: atom_id res chain seq x y z
N MET A 1 -14.37 31.39 -4.42
CA MET A 1 -15.65 30.69 -4.10
C MET A 1 -15.50 30.04 -2.74
N LYS A 2 -16.46 30.20 -1.83
CA LYS A 2 -16.36 29.62 -0.47
C LYS A 2 -17.02 28.24 -0.47
N VAL A 3 -16.25 27.19 -0.16
CA VAL A 3 -16.75 25.83 -0.01
C VAL A 3 -17.36 25.66 1.38
N GLN A 4 -18.60 25.22 1.44
CA GLN A 4 -19.32 24.97 2.70
C GLN A 4 -19.69 23.48 2.85
N ARG A 5 -19.86 22.76 1.73
CA ARG A 5 -20.28 21.36 1.69
C ARG A 5 -19.40 20.54 0.76
N ILE A 6 -18.82 19.48 1.31
CA ILE A 6 -17.99 18.51 0.58
C ILE A 6 -18.72 17.17 0.56
N CYS A 7 -18.81 16.57 -0.62
CA CYS A 7 -19.16 15.17 -0.80
C CYS A 7 -17.92 14.38 -1.24
N CYS A 8 -17.65 13.23 -0.62
CA CYS A 8 -16.58 12.34 -1.06
C CYS A 8 -17.19 10.99 -1.48
N ILE A 9 -17.02 10.61 -2.73
CA ILE A 9 -17.46 9.32 -3.26
C ILE A 9 -16.33 8.31 -3.07
N GLY A 10 -16.58 7.31 -2.20
CA GLY A 10 -15.63 6.28 -1.81
C GLY A 10 -15.17 6.39 -0.36
N ALA A 11 -15.64 5.47 0.49
CA ALA A 11 -15.34 5.38 1.92
C ALA A 11 -14.22 4.36 2.23
N GLY A 12 -13.18 4.31 1.37
CA GLY A 12 -12.03 3.42 1.52
C GLY A 12 -10.87 4.05 2.29
N TYR A 13 -9.67 3.44 2.13
CA TYR A 13 -8.42 3.83 2.80
C TYR A 13 -7.97 5.27 2.54
N VAL A 14 -8.37 5.87 1.43
CA VAL A 14 -8.02 7.26 1.10
C VAL A 14 -9.16 8.20 1.47
N GLY A 15 -10.39 7.92 0.99
CA GLY A 15 -11.52 8.83 1.16
C GLY A 15 -11.93 9.01 2.62
N GLY A 16 -12.10 7.91 3.37
CA GLY A 16 -12.52 7.96 4.77
C GLY A 16 -11.58 8.77 5.66
N PRO A 17 -10.30 8.38 5.78
CA PRO A 17 -9.33 9.11 6.60
C PRO A 17 -9.10 10.56 6.15
N THR A 18 -9.00 10.81 4.84
CA THR A 18 -8.82 12.18 4.33
C THR A 18 -9.98 13.09 4.71
N MET A 19 -11.21 12.62 4.55
CA MET A 19 -12.40 13.40 4.88
C MET A 19 -12.58 13.56 6.39
N ALA A 20 -12.18 12.57 7.19
CA ALA A 20 -12.19 12.70 8.63
C ALA A 20 -11.24 13.80 9.11
N VAL A 21 -10.02 13.88 8.56
CA VAL A 21 -9.06 14.94 8.88
C VAL A 21 -9.55 16.30 8.38
N ILE A 22 -10.09 16.41 7.16
CA ILE A 22 -10.66 17.67 6.66
C ILE A 22 -11.80 18.15 7.56
N ALA A 23 -12.73 17.26 7.95
CA ALA A 23 -13.83 17.61 8.83
C ALA A 23 -13.35 18.03 10.23
N ASP A 24 -12.32 17.38 10.76
CA ASP A 24 -11.73 17.74 12.06
C ASP A 24 -11.06 19.13 12.03
N ARG A 25 -10.28 19.41 10.97
CA ARG A 25 -9.54 20.68 10.81
C ARG A 25 -10.41 21.83 10.33
N CYS A 26 -11.52 21.56 9.66
CA CYS A 26 -12.43 22.55 9.10
C CYS A 26 -13.85 22.43 9.68
N PRO A 27 -14.11 22.76 10.96
CA PRO A 27 -15.39 22.51 11.62
C PRO A 27 -16.58 23.27 11.01
N ALA A 28 -16.32 24.32 10.22
CA ALA A 28 -17.35 25.08 9.49
C ALA A 28 -17.80 24.43 8.16
N ILE A 29 -17.09 23.41 7.69
CA ILE A 29 -17.42 22.70 6.44
C ILE A 29 -18.15 21.41 6.79
N GLN A 30 -19.30 21.19 6.15
CA GLN A 30 -20.03 19.92 6.23
C GLN A 30 -19.39 18.91 5.27
N VAL A 31 -19.03 17.75 5.75
CA VAL A 31 -18.38 16.68 4.98
C VAL A 31 -19.26 15.43 5.00
N THR A 32 -19.70 14.98 3.84
CA THR A 32 -20.43 13.72 3.67
C THR A 32 -19.59 12.74 2.85
N VAL A 33 -19.27 11.59 3.42
CA VAL A 33 -18.60 10.50 2.69
C VAL A 33 -19.65 9.49 2.27
N VAL A 34 -19.70 9.18 0.97
CA VAL A 34 -20.67 8.24 0.42
C VAL A 34 -20.01 7.00 -0.19
N ASP A 35 -20.67 5.86 -0.01
CA ASP A 35 -20.26 4.60 -0.63
C ASP A 35 -21.48 3.72 -0.89
N LEU A 36 -21.48 2.97 -1.98
CA LEU A 36 -22.56 2.04 -2.32
C LEU A 36 -22.59 0.79 -1.40
N ASN A 37 -21.51 0.52 -0.69
CA ASN A 37 -21.41 -0.63 0.20
C ASN A 37 -22.00 -0.28 1.58
N GLN A 38 -23.24 -0.72 1.81
CA GLN A 38 -23.95 -0.50 3.07
C GLN A 38 -23.17 -1.00 4.28
N ALA A 39 -22.58 -2.20 4.23
CA ALA A 39 -21.82 -2.76 5.34
C ALA A 39 -20.59 -1.91 5.71
N ARG A 40 -19.96 -1.28 4.72
CA ARG A 40 -18.87 -0.33 4.95
C ARG A 40 -19.36 0.95 5.62
N ILE A 41 -20.50 1.48 5.18
CA ILE A 41 -21.10 2.68 5.78
C ILE A 41 -21.58 2.37 7.21
N ASP A 42 -22.16 1.19 7.46
CA ASP A 42 -22.55 0.76 8.80
C ASP A 42 -21.34 0.69 9.74
N ALA A 43 -20.22 0.14 9.26
CA ALA A 43 -18.97 0.08 10.02
C ALA A 43 -18.40 1.49 10.33
N TRP A 44 -18.48 2.44 9.38
CA TRP A 44 -18.11 3.84 9.63
C TRP A 44 -19.02 4.53 10.65
N ASN A 45 -20.28 4.09 10.77
CA ASN A 45 -21.28 4.64 11.68
C ASN A 45 -21.38 3.87 13.01
N ASP A 46 -20.69 2.74 13.17
CA ASP A 46 -20.73 1.95 14.42
C ASP A 46 -20.23 2.82 15.60
N SER A 47 -20.90 2.73 16.72
CA SER A 47 -20.51 3.42 17.96
C SER A 47 -19.17 2.91 18.51
N ASP A 48 -18.83 1.66 18.24
CA ASP A 48 -17.55 1.05 18.57
C ASP A 48 -16.51 1.36 17.49
N LEU A 49 -15.63 2.33 17.78
CA LEU A 49 -14.60 2.80 16.84
C LEU A 49 -13.52 1.74 16.53
N THR A 50 -13.47 0.64 17.26
CA THR A 50 -12.57 -0.48 16.92
C THR A 50 -13.02 -1.26 15.68
N LYS A 51 -14.28 -1.06 15.25
CA LYS A 51 -14.88 -1.68 14.08
C LYS A 51 -14.81 -0.83 12.82
N LEU A 52 -14.10 0.30 12.86
CA LEU A 52 -13.90 1.10 11.64
C LEU A 52 -13.37 0.22 10.50
N PRO A 53 -13.87 0.39 9.27
CA PRO A 53 -13.53 -0.50 8.15
C PRO A 53 -12.11 -0.29 7.60
N VAL A 54 -11.39 0.70 8.16
CA VAL A 54 -10.01 1.03 7.86
C VAL A 54 -9.23 1.07 9.18
N TYR A 55 -8.14 0.32 9.24
CA TYR A 55 -7.23 0.35 10.38
C TYR A 55 -6.09 1.34 10.11
N GLU A 56 -6.06 2.44 10.86
CA GLU A 56 -4.97 3.41 10.86
C GLU A 56 -4.76 3.96 12.28
N PRO A 57 -3.53 4.02 12.79
CA PRO A 57 -3.28 4.61 14.10
C PRO A 57 -3.80 6.05 14.20
N GLY A 58 -4.61 6.35 15.22
CA GLY A 58 -5.17 7.69 15.47
C GLY A 58 -6.45 8.03 14.68
N LEU A 59 -6.89 7.18 13.75
CA LEU A 59 -8.12 7.42 12.97
C LEU A 59 -9.36 7.46 13.86
N ASP A 60 -9.45 6.57 14.83
CA ASP A 60 -10.52 6.52 15.82
C ASP A 60 -10.72 7.85 16.55
N ALA A 61 -9.62 8.46 17.00
CA ALA A 61 -9.63 9.75 17.68
C ALA A 61 -10.10 10.89 16.76
N VAL A 62 -9.67 10.90 15.50
CA VAL A 62 -10.09 11.91 14.49
C VAL A 62 -11.59 11.76 14.19
N VAL A 63 -12.04 10.53 13.95
CA VAL A 63 -13.46 10.24 13.69
C VAL A 63 -14.32 10.62 14.90
N ALA A 64 -13.88 10.31 16.12
CA ALA A 64 -14.61 10.67 17.35
C ALA A 64 -14.83 12.18 17.48
N ARG A 65 -13.87 13.03 17.04
CA ARG A 65 -14.00 14.49 17.10
C ARG A 65 -14.90 15.08 16.02
N ALA A 66 -14.95 14.45 14.84
CA ALA A 66 -15.64 15.00 13.67
C ALA A 66 -17.04 14.42 13.43
N ARG A 67 -17.21 13.10 13.65
CA ARG A 67 -18.47 12.40 13.42
C ARG A 67 -19.55 12.91 14.37
N GLY A 68 -20.74 13.23 13.83
CA GLY A 68 -21.84 13.83 14.60
C GLY A 68 -21.72 15.35 14.78
N ARG A 69 -20.57 15.95 14.47
CA ARG A 69 -20.40 17.39 14.38
C ARG A 69 -20.63 17.91 12.95
N ASN A 70 -19.74 17.55 12.05
CA ASN A 70 -19.75 17.98 10.65
C ASN A 70 -19.26 16.87 9.67
N LEU A 71 -19.06 15.65 10.14
CA LEU A 71 -18.71 14.47 9.33
C LEU A 71 -19.87 13.47 9.37
N GLN A 72 -20.30 13.01 8.20
CA GLN A 72 -21.36 12.02 8.03
C GLN A 72 -20.93 10.94 7.03
N PHE A 73 -21.43 9.71 7.21
CA PHE A 73 -21.24 8.60 6.27
C PHE A 73 -22.62 8.11 5.82
N SER A 74 -22.85 7.98 4.49
CA SER A 74 -24.15 7.69 3.93
C SER A 74 -24.06 6.87 2.64
N THR A 75 -25.17 6.21 2.28
CA THR A 75 -25.36 5.59 0.95
C THR A 75 -26.13 6.49 -0.03
N ALA A 76 -26.59 7.66 0.42
CA ALA A 76 -27.36 8.61 -0.37
C ALA A 76 -26.44 9.44 -1.30
N VAL A 77 -25.94 8.81 -2.36
CA VAL A 77 -24.92 9.39 -3.25
C VAL A 77 -25.43 10.62 -3.98
N GLU A 78 -26.58 10.51 -4.67
CA GLU A 78 -27.13 11.58 -5.51
C GLU A 78 -27.52 12.82 -4.71
N GLU A 79 -28.17 12.64 -3.56
CA GLU A 79 -28.55 13.73 -2.67
C GLU A 79 -27.34 14.48 -2.11
N SER A 80 -26.28 13.72 -1.77
CA SER A 80 -25.03 14.29 -1.25
C SER A 80 -24.28 15.08 -2.33
N ILE A 81 -24.26 14.59 -3.58
CA ILE A 81 -23.69 15.33 -4.71
C ILE A 81 -24.50 16.60 -4.99
N ALA A 82 -25.82 16.51 -5.05
CA ALA A 82 -26.70 17.63 -5.36
C ALA A 82 -26.53 18.83 -4.41
N SER A 83 -26.16 18.56 -3.17
CA SER A 83 -25.98 19.58 -2.14
C SER A 83 -24.53 20.09 -2.01
N ALA A 84 -23.54 19.47 -2.69
CA ALA A 84 -22.12 19.74 -2.50
C ALA A 84 -21.62 20.90 -3.37
N ASP A 85 -20.75 21.74 -2.81
CA ASP A 85 -19.96 22.73 -3.54
C ASP A 85 -18.71 22.09 -4.17
N MET A 86 -18.19 21.01 -3.51
CA MET A 86 -17.01 20.28 -3.94
C MET A 86 -17.23 18.78 -3.78
N VAL A 87 -16.93 18.00 -4.82
CA VAL A 87 -17.06 16.54 -4.84
C VAL A 87 -15.70 15.89 -5.05
N PHE A 88 -15.27 15.07 -4.10
CA PHE A 88 -14.06 14.25 -4.22
C PHE A 88 -14.42 12.89 -4.80
N ILE A 89 -13.66 12.44 -5.80
CA ILE A 89 -13.71 11.09 -6.35
C ILE A 89 -12.54 10.31 -5.75
N SER A 90 -12.85 9.39 -4.80
CA SER A 90 -11.87 8.58 -4.06
C SER A 90 -12.20 7.09 -4.16
N VAL A 91 -12.39 6.62 -5.38
CA VAL A 91 -12.74 5.23 -5.67
C VAL A 91 -11.54 4.40 -6.09
N ASN A 92 -11.67 3.07 -6.00
CA ASN A 92 -10.62 2.15 -6.42
C ASN A 92 -10.35 2.22 -7.91
N THR A 93 -9.07 2.13 -8.27
CA THR A 93 -8.57 2.06 -9.64
C THR A 93 -7.74 0.77 -9.81
N PRO A 94 -8.38 -0.41 -9.86
CA PRO A 94 -7.66 -1.66 -9.98
C PRO A 94 -6.99 -1.79 -11.34
N THR A 95 -5.98 -2.64 -11.44
CA THR A 95 -5.40 -3.02 -12.74
C THR A 95 -6.41 -3.81 -13.55
N LYS A 96 -6.51 -3.54 -14.84
CA LYS A 96 -7.35 -4.30 -15.78
C LYS A 96 -6.92 -5.76 -15.81
N THR A 97 -7.87 -6.67 -15.74
CA THR A 97 -7.62 -8.12 -15.79
C THR A 97 -7.83 -8.70 -17.18
N LYS A 98 -8.48 -7.96 -18.11
CA LYS A 98 -8.83 -8.43 -19.46
C LYS A 98 -8.70 -7.32 -20.49
N GLY A 99 -8.52 -7.70 -21.75
CA GLY A 99 -8.49 -6.78 -22.90
C GLY A 99 -7.18 -6.00 -23.02
N LEU A 100 -7.22 -4.92 -23.81
CA LEU A 100 -6.05 -4.06 -24.07
C LEU A 100 -5.54 -3.46 -22.75
N GLY A 101 -4.25 -3.62 -22.47
CA GLY A 101 -3.60 -3.15 -21.25
C GLY A 101 -3.84 -4.06 -20.03
N ALA A 102 -4.34 -5.29 -20.21
CA ALA A 102 -4.49 -6.25 -19.11
C ALA A 102 -3.15 -6.46 -18.38
N GLY A 103 -3.19 -6.51 -17.04
CA GLY A 103 -2.01 -6.64 -16.19
C GLY A 103 -1.22 -5.35 -15.97
N GLN A 104 -1.51 -4.26 -16.69
CA GLN A 104 -0.75 -2.99 -16.59
C GLN A 104 -1.67 -1.75 -16.46
N ALA A 105 -2.63 -1.58 -17.35
CA ALA A 105 -3.49 -0.39 -17.38
C ALA A 105 -4.46 -0.35 -16.19
N SER A 106 -4.75 0.84 -15.68
CA SER A 106 -5.79 1.04 -14.68
C SER A 106 -7.20 0.90 -15.28
N ASP A 107 -8.11 0.29 -14.51
CA ASP A 107 -9.53 0.22 -14.84
C ASP A 107 -10.25 1.45 -14.29
N LEU A 108 -10.68 2.32 -15.19
CA LEU A 108 -11.30 3.60 -14.86
C LEU A 108 -12.83 3.56 -14.78
N ARG A 109 -13.47 2.38 -14.94
CA ARG A 109 -14.93 2.27 -14.95
C ARG A 109 -15.63 2.95 -13.77
N TRP A 110 -15.04 2.86 -12.57
CA TRP A 110 -15.61 3.47 -11.37
C TRP A 110 -15.46 4.98 -11.34
N VAL A 111 -14.34 5.50 -11.86
CA VAL A 111 -14.10 6.94 -11.99
C VAL A 111 -15.06 7.54 -13.02
N GLU A 112 -15.24 6.89 -14.18
CA GLU A 112 -16.19 7.30 -15.20
C GLU A 112 -17.64 7.26 -14.67
N ALA A 113 -18.01 6.22 -13.93
CA ALA A 113 -19.34 6.12 -13.31
C ALA A 113 -19.58 7.28 -12.33
N CYS A 114 -18.60 7.60 -11.47
CA CYS A 114 -18.69 8.74 -10.55
C CYS A 114 -18.81 10.06 -11.31
N ALA A 115 -18.02 10.28 -12.35
CA ALA A 115 -18.12 11.50 -13.17
C ALA A 115 -19.52 11.67 -13.78
N ARG A 116 -20.13 10.58 -14.29
CA ARG A 116 -21.51 10.58 -14.81
C ARG A 116 -22.55 10.85 -13.72
N GLN A 117 -22.38 10.28 -12.52
CA GLN A 117 -23.26 10.57 -11.38
C GLN A 117 -23.19 12.05 -10.98
N VAL A 118 -21.97 12.62 -10.91
CA VAL A 118 -21.79 14.04 -10.63
C VAL A 118 -22.43 14.90 -11.70
N ALA A 119 -22.22 14.58 -12.97
CA ALA A 119 -22.81 15.29 -14.10
C ALA A 119 -24.34 15.32 -14.04
N THR A 120 -24.98 14.26 -13.56
CA THR A 120 -26.44 14.15 -13.46
C THR A 120 -26.97 14.81 -12.17
N ALA A 121 -26.36 14.60 -11.04
CA ALA A 121 -26.90 14.98 -9.73
C ALA A 121 -26.53 16.40 -9.29
N ALA A 122 -25.43 16.98 -9.76
CA ALA A 122 -25.03 18.33 -9.40
C ALA A 122 -26.05 19.40 -9.85
N THR A 123 -26.25 20.44 -9.03
CA THR A 123 -27.29 21.45 -9.24
C THR A 123 -26.75 22.83 -9.60
N GLY A 124 -25.50 23.12 -9.37
CA GLY A 124 -24.88 24.43 -9.62
C GLY A 124 -23.44 24.29 -10.11
N HIS A 125 -22.59 25.27 -9.81
CA HIS A 125 -21.15 25.15 -10.04
C HIS A 125 -20.55 24.20 -9.01
N THR A 126 -19.91 23.12 -9.46
CA THR A 126 -19.34 22.09 -8.59
C THR A 126 -17.87 21.87 -8.94
N ILE A 127 -17.00 21.96 -7.92
CA ILE A 127 -15.59 21.60 -8.05
C ILE A 127 -15.46 20.08 -7.90
N VAL A 128 -15.00 19.38 -8.94
CA VAL A 128 -14.75 17.94 -8.93
C VAL A 128 -13.29 17.68 -8.73
N VAL A 129 -12.95 16.99 -7.64
CA VAL A 129 -11.58 16.72 -7.23
C VAL A 129 -11.28 15.24 -7.40
N GLU A 130 -10.40 14.87 -8.31
CA GLU A 130 -9.87 13.52 -8.35
C GLU A 130 -8.83 13.31 -7.23
N LYS A 131 -9.13 12.37 -6.35
CA LYS A 131 -8.27 12.00 -5.22
C LYS A 131 -7.58 10.66 -5.43
N SER A 132 -8.19 9.77 -6.20
CA SER A 132 -7.64 8.47 -6.55
C SER A 132 -6.32 8.61 -7.32
N THR A 133 -5.44 7.61 -7.20
CA THR A 133 -4.25 7.52 -8.07
C THR A 133 -4.68 7.11 -9.47
N LEU A 134 -4.51 8.00 -10.42
CA LEU A 134 -5.07 7.90 -11.77
C LEU A 134 -3.97 8.03 -12.85
N PRO A 135 -4.17 7.40 -14.03
CA PRO A 135 -3.34 7.66 -15.19
C PRO A 135 -3.38 9.12 -15.61
N VAL A 136 -2.28 9.61 -16.17
CA VAL A 136 -2.23 10.94 -16.79
C VAL A 136 -3.32 11.09 -17.84
N ARG A 137 -4.03 12.21 -17.86
CA ARG A 137 -5.22 12.55 -18.67
C ARG A 137 -6.56 11.98 -18.20
N THR A 138 -6.65 11.38 -17.04
CA THR A 138 -7.95 10.96 -16.48
C THR A 138 -8.81 12.18 -16.13
N ALA A 139 -8.24 13.24 -15.59
CA ALA A 139 -8.94 14.50 -15.34
C ALA A 139 -9.54 15.08 -16.63
N ALA A 140 -8.86 14.95 -17.78
CA ALA A 140 -9.41 15.36 -19.07
C ALA A 140 -10.61 14.51 -19.49
N ALA A 141 -10.59 13.19 -19.21
CA ALA A 141 -11.74 12.32 -19.46
C ALA A 141 -12.92 12.67 -18.54
N ILE A 142 -12.68 12.94 -17.26
CA ILE A 142 -13.71 13.41 -16.32
C ILE A 142 -14.33 14.72 -16.84
N LYS A 143 -13.49 15.68 -17.23
CA LYS A 143 -13.94 16.97 -17.78
C LYS A 143 -14.84 16.76 -19.02
N THR A 144 -14.42 15.92 -19.96
CA THR A 144 -15.21 15.60 -21.16
C THR A 144 -16.57 14.99 -20.81
N ILE A 145 -16.65 14.11 -19.81
CA ILE A 145 -17.91 13.51 -19.36
C ILE A 145 -18.82 14.56 -18.75
N LEU A 146 -18.28 15.45 -17.91
CA LEU A 146 -19.04 16.52 -17.25
C LEU A 146 -19.55 17.54 -18.25
N GLU A 147 -18.74 17.95 -19.23
CA GLU A 147 -19.09 18.89 -20.29
C GLU A 147 -20.16 18.31 -21.25
N ALA A 148 -20.00 17.04 -21.62
CA ALA A 148 -20.97 16.36 -22.51
C ALA A 148 -22.37 16.20 -21.92
N ALA A 149 -22.49 16.27 -20.59
CA ALA A 149 -23.77 16.20 -19.90
C ALA A 149 -24.41 17.59 -19.63
N GLN A 150 -23.75 18.68 -20.03
CA GLN A 150 -24.32 20.03 -19.93
C GLN A 150 -25.33 20.25 -21.03
N GLU A 151 -26.56 20.66 -20.66
CA GLU A 151 -27.59 21.08 -21.57
C GLU A 151 -27.45 22.58 -21.83
N GLU A 152 -27.82 23.04 -23.02
CA GLU A 152 -27.81 24.45 -23.38
C GLU A 152 -28.76 25.25 -22.46
N GLY A 153 -28.21 26.27 -21.77
CA GLY A 153 -28.95 27.05 -20.76
C GLY A 153 -28.97 26.47 -19.35
N SER A 154 -28.25 25.36 -19.09
CA SER A 154 -28.12 24.82 -17.76
C SER A 154 -27.32 25.76 -16.85
N SER A 155 -27.76 25.90 -15.59
CA SER A 155 -27.00 26.60 -14.53
C SER A 155 -25.82 25.76 -13.98
N ARG A 156 -25.69 24.50 -14.38
CA ARG A 156 -24.64 23.61 -13.97
C ARG A 156 -23.33 23.95 -14.65
N SER A 157 -22.25 23.98 -13.89
CA SER A 157 -20.89 24.11 -14.43
C SER A 157 -19.90 23.37 -13.54
N PHE A 158 -18.75 23.02 -14.09
CA PHE A 158 -17.79 22.17 -13.39
C PHE A 158 -16.38 22.67 -13.56
N SER A 159 -15.59 22.61 -12.47
CA SER A 159 -14.14 22.71 -12.50
C SER A 159 -13.55 21.36 -12.09
N VAL A 160 -12.50 20.91 -12.76
CA VAL A 160 -11.84 19.63 -12.42
C VAL A 160 -10.46 19.92 -11.83
N LEU A 161 -10.19 19.35 -10.65
CA LEU A 161 -8.92 19.42 -9.97
C LEU A 161 -8.33 18.01 -9.77
N SER A 162 -7.01 17.91 -9.83
CA SER A 162 -6.24 16.76 -9.40
C SER A 162 -5.61 17.05 -8.04
N ASN A 163 -5.90 16.20 -7.04
CA ASN A 163 -5.35 16.30 -5.70
C ASN A 163 -4.92 14.91 -5.22
N PRO A 164 -3.86 14.36 -5.79
CA PRO A 164 -3.39 13.03 -5.41
C PRO A 164 -2.94 12.99 -3.94
N GLU A 165 -3.10 11.83 -3.31
CA GLU A 165 -2.62 11.58 -1.96
C GLU A 165 -1.18 11.03 -1.98
N PHE A 166 -0.42 11.33 -0.91
CA PHE A 166 0.94 10.82 -0.70
C PHE A 166 1.09 10.12 0.64
N LEU A 167 -0.02 9.70 1.23
CA LEU A 167 -0.07 8.99 2.49
C LEU A 167 0.47 7.54 2.36
N ALA A 168 0.94 6.99 3.47
CA ALA A 168 1.32 5.60 3.59
C ALA A 168 0.44 4.90 4.62
N GLU A 169 -0.02 3.69 4.31
CA GLU A 169 -0.78 2.87 5.26
C GLU A 169 0.01 2.67 6.56
N GLY A 170 -0.68 2.74 7.70
CA GLY A 170 -0.05 2.70 9.03
C GLY A 170 0.48 4.03 9.55
N THR A 171 0.59 5.08 8.70
CA THR A 171 0.96 6.45 9.07
C THR A 171 0.04 7.50 8.47
N ALA A 172 -1.06 7.07 7.83
CA ALA A 172 -1.90 7.93 7.03
C ALA A 172 -2.44 9.15 7.78
N ILE A 173 -2.83 9.01 9.04
CA ILE A 173 -3.31 10.14 9.84
C ILE A 173 -2.20 11.16 10.08
N GLY A 174 -1.01 10.73 10.46
CA GLY A 174 0.15 11.63 10.62
C GLY A 174 0.52 12.33 9.31
N ASP A 175 0.50 11.60 8.19
CA ASP A 175 0.79 12.14 6.86
C ASP A 175 -0.27 13.16 6.39
N LEU A 176 -1.53 13.01 6.81
CA LEU A 176 -2.60 13.96 6.52
C LEU A 176 -2.56 15.19 7.43
N GLU A 177 -2.22 15.02 8.71
CA GLU A 177 -2.14 16.11 9.67
C GLU A 177 -0.88 16.98 9.50
N ALA A 178 0.23 16.38 9.10
CA ALA A 178 1.51 17.06 8.88
C ALA A 178 2.16 16.63 7.56
N PRO A 179 1.54 16.90 6.39
CA PRO A 179 2.03 16.45 5.10
C PRO A 179 3.37 17.11 4.74
N ASP A 180 4.25 16.36 4.08
CA ASP A 180 5.44 16.94 3.44
C ASP A 180 5.02 17.96 2.36
N ARG A 181 3.93 17.67 1.64
CA ARG A 181 3.32 18.52 0.62
C ARG A 181 1.85 18.15 0.36
N VAL A 182 1.09 19.12 -0.12
CA VAL A 182 -0.22 18.96 -0.75
C VAL A 182 -0.07 19.40 -2.19
N LEU A 183 -0.48 18.58 -3.15
CA LEU A 183 -0.41 18.89 -4.58
C LEU A 183 -1.82 19.16 -5.11
N ILE A 184 -2.00 20.29 -5.79
CA ILE A 184 -3.27 20.68 -6.42
C ILE A 184 -2.99 21.02 -7.86
N GLY A 185 -3.48 20.20 -8.77
CA GLY A 185 -3.47 20.45 -10.22
C GLY A 185 -4.80 20.98 -10.69
N GLY A 186 -4.79 21.97 -11.55
CA GLY A 186 -6.01 22.54 -12.10
C GLY A 186 -5.75 23.56 -13.20
N GLU A 187 -6.83 23.99 -13.88
CA GLU A 187 -6.79 25.03 -14.90
C GLU A 187 -7.32 26.36 -14.36
N GLU A 188 -8.31 26.32 -13.45
CA GLU A 188 -9.02 27.48 -12.94
C GLU A 188 -8.47 27.90 -11.57
N THR A 189 -7.86 29.07 -11.51
CA THR A 189 -7.25 29.62 -10.29
C THR A 189 -8.23 29.68 -9.12
N ALA A 190 -9.48 30.08 -9.35
CA ALA A 190 -10.50 30.19 -8.30
C ALA A 190 -10.81 28.85 -7.63
N SER A 191 -10.84 27.77 -8.38
CA SER A 191 -11.11 26.41 -7.88
C SER A 191 -9.88 25.84 -7.16
N ILE A 192 -8.65 26.11 -7.68
CA ILE A 192 -7.38 25.77 -7.02
C ILE A 192 -7.31 26.50 -5.67
N ASP A 193 -7.62 27.79 -5.63
CA ASP A 193 -7.61 28.59 -4.41
C ASP A 193 -8.62 28.10 -3.38
N ALA A 194 -9.82 27.70 -3.81
CA ALA A 194 -10.84 27.15 -2.92
C ALA A 194 -10.38 25.85 -2.22
N LEU A 195 -9.71 24.95 -2.95
CA LEU A 195 -9.15 23.73 -2.34
C LEU A 195 -7.91 24.05 -1.49
N ALA A 196 -7.06 24.98 -1.94
CA ALA A 196 -5.90 25.41 -1.17
C ALA A 196 -6.30 26.08 0.16
N GLU A 197 -7.40 26.84 0.20
CA GLU A 197 -7.95 27.44 1.42
C GLU A 197 -8.34 26.36 2.44
N ILE A 198 -8.96 25.26 1.99
CA ILE A 198 -9.30 24.14 2.87
C ILE A 198 -8.05 23.58 3.54
N TYR A 199 -7.02 23.20 2.77
CA TYR A 199 -5.77 22.70 3.31
C TYR A 199 -5.02 23.73 4.14
N GLY A 200 -5.13 25.01 3.81
CA GLY A 200 -4.51 26.13 4.52
C GLY A 200 -4.94 26.30 5.98
N HIS A 201 -6.01 25.60 6.42
CA HIS A 201 -6.39 25.57 7.83
C HIS A 201 -5.36 24.88 8.73
N TRP A 202 -4.50 23.98 8.17
CA TRP A 202 -3.50 23.25 8.96
C TRP A 202 -2.17 23.01 8.22
N VAL A 203 -2.10 23.29 6.93
CA VAL A 203 -0.89 23.11 6.11
C VAL A 203 -0.33 24.48 5.75
N ALA A 204 0.96 24.68 5.98
CA ALA A 204 1.64 25.90 5.61
C ALA A 204 1.63 26.14 4.09
N SER A 205 1.48 27.37 3.66
CA SER A 205 1.26 27.74 2.26
C SER A 205 2.37 27.27 1.30
N GLU A 206 3.62 27.26 1.76
CA GLU A 206 4.78 26.78 0.99
C GLU A 206 4.77 25.27 0.72
N LYS A 207 3.98 24.51 1.47
CA LYS A 207 3.76 23.08 1.25
C LYS A 207 2.59 22.79 0.31
N ILE A 208 1.79 23.79 -0.05
CA ILE A 208 0.67 23.65 -0.99
C ILE A 208 1.15 23.99 -2.39
N LEU A 209 1.49 22.95 -3.15
CA LEU A 209 2.04 23.06 -4.49
C LEU A 209 0.92 23.13 -5.53
N ARG A 210 0.98 24.11 -6.41
CA ARG A 210 0.01 24.34 -7.48
C ARG A 210 0.66 23.98 -8.82
N THR A 211 -0.05 23.24 -9.67
CA THR A 211 0.45 22.82 -10.98
C THR A 211 -0.70 22.64 -11.97
N ASN A 212 -0.38 22.27 -13.21
CA ASN A 212 -1.40 21.84 -14.15
C ASN A 212 -1.91 20.42 -13.82
N LEU A 213 -3.07 20.04 -14.36
CA LEU A 213 -3.70 18.75 -14.11
C LEU A 213 -2.77 17.56 -14.37
N TRP A 214 -2.15 17.53 -15.54
CA TRP A 214 -1.36 16.37 -15.97
C TRP A 214 -0.07 16.20 -15.20
N SER A 215 0.58 17.31 -14.83
CA SER A 215 1.75 17.26 -13.94
C SER A 215 1.38 16.76 -12.55
N SER A 216 0.19 17.09 -12.04
CA SER A 216 -0.30 16.58 -10.76
C SER A 216 -0.51 15.06 -10.82
N GLU A 217 -1.24 14.56 -11.81
CA GLU A 217 -1.47 13.14 -12.01
C GLU A 217 -0.15 12.37 -12.16
N LEU A 218 0.75 12.86 -13.03
CA LEU A 218 2.05 12.22 -13.25
C LEU A 218 2.92 12.22 -11.99
N SER A 219 2.86 13.27 -11.18
CA SER A 219 3.68 13.40 -9.96
C SER A 219 3.42 12.26 -8.97
N LYS A 220 2.18 11.80 -8.84
CA LYS A 220 1.84 10.67 -7.96
C LYS A 220 2.43 9.37 -8.47
N LEU A 221 2.24 9.04 -9.75
CA LEU A 221 2.82 7.83 -10.36
C LEU A 221 4.34 7.86 -10.26
N THR A 222 4.96 9.00 -10.58
CA THR A 222 6.40 9.18 -10.50
C THR A 222 6.91 9.00 -9.08
N ALA A 223 6.26 9.61 -8.08
CA ALA A 223 6.67 9.46 -6.68
C ALA A 223 6.69 7.98 -6.25
N ASN A 224 5.63 7.23 -6.54
CA ASN A 224 5.57 5.81 -6.22
C ASN A 224 6.61 4.99 -6.99
N ALA A 225 6.85 5.30 -8.27
CA ALA A 225 7.87 4.64 -9.07
C ALA A 225 9.29 4.88 -8.52
N PHE A 226 9.63 6.11 -8.12
CA PHE A 226 10.92 6.44 -7.51
C PHE A 226 11.11 5.76 -6.14
N LEU A 227 10.07 5.72 -5.31
CA LEU A 227 10.15 5.03 -4.02
C LEU A 227 10.41 3.52 -4.19
N ALA A 228 9.69 2.88 -5.09
CA ALA A 228 9.87 1.46 -5.40
C ALA A 228 11.23 1.18 -6.07
N GLN A 229 11.69 2.06 -6.98
CA GLN A 229 13.00 1.98 -7.60
C GLN A 229 14.13 2.04 -6.55
N ARG A 230 14.02 2.89 -5.52
CA ARG A 230 14.99 2.92 -4.41
C ARG A 230 15.08 1.59 -3.68
N ILE A 231 13.94 0.93 -3.41
CA ILE A 231 13.90 -0.38 -2.77
C ILE A 231 14.54 -1.45 -3.67
N SER A 232 14.19 -1.49 -4.96
CA SER A 232 14.82 -2.43 -5.89
C SER A 232 16.32 -2.17 -6.03
N SER A 233 16.74 -0.91 -6.08
CA SER A 233 18.17 -0.55 -6.16
C SER A 233 18.95 -1.03 -4.94
N ILE A 234 18.47 -0.77 -3.72
CA ILE A 234 19.20 -1.21 -2.52
C ILE A 234 19.18 -2.73 -2.38
N ASN A 235 18.13 -3.42 -2.83
CA ASN A 235 18.08 -4.89 -2.86
C ASN A 235 19.09 -5.48 -3.84
N SER A 236 19.34 -4.83 -4.99
CA SER A 236 20.40 -5.25 -5.92
C SER A 236 21.79 -5.13 -5.29
N ILE A 237 22.02 -4.06 -4.53
CA ILE A 237 23.28 -3.85 -3.79
C ILE A 237 23.38 -4.85 -2.64
N ALA A 238 22.27 -5.19 -1.94
CA ALA A 238 22.27 -6.20 -0.90
C ALA A 238 22.79 -7.56 -1.40
N ALA A 239 22.30 -7.99 -2.57
CA ALA A 239 22.78 -9.23 -3.18
C ALA A 239 24.28 -9.17 -3.56
N PHE A 240 24.77 -8.02 -3.99
CA PHE A 240 26.19 -7.81 -4.26
C PHE A 240 27.03 -7.82 -2.96
N CYS A 241 26.52 -7.23 -1.88
CA CYS A 241 27.17 -7.27 -0.57
C CYS A 241 27.34 -8.72 -0.07
N GLU A 242 26.28 -9.53 -0.15
CA GLU A 242 26.33 -10.96 0.23
C GLU A 242 27.37 -11.75 -0.57
N ALA A 243 27.61 -11.41 -1.84
CA ALA A 243 28.60 -12.06 -2.69
C ALA A 243 30.04 -11.54 -2.47
N SER A 244 30.20 -10.31 -1.96
CA SER A 244 31.51 -9.63 -1.86
C SER A 244 32.06 -9.52 -0.44
N GLY A 245 31.29 -9.88 0.58
CA GLY A 245 31.67 -9.71 2.00
C GLY A 245 31.41 -8.31 2.54
N ALA A 246 30.66 -7.45 1.82
CA ALA A 246 30.25 -6.14 2.32
C ALA A 246 28.93 -6.22 3.12
N ASP A 247 28.60 -5.17 3.87
CA ASP A 247 27.33 -5.01 4.58
C ASP A 247 26.48 -3.91 3.94
N VAL A 248 25.28 -4.27 3.46
CA VAL A 248 24.35 -3.31 2.83
C VAL A 248 23.90 -2.20 3.79
N ARG A 249 23.86 -2.46 5.10
CA ARG A 249 23.48 -1.45 6.11
C ARG A 249 24.53 -0.35 6.20
N GLU A 250 25.82 -0.71 6.13
CA GLU A 250 26.91 0.26 6.08
C GLU A 250 26.91 1.05 4.75
N VAL A 251 26.73 0.36 3.64
CA VAL A 251 26.60 0.99 2.32
C VAL A 251 25.42 1.95 2.30
N ALA A 252 24.23 1.52 2.75
CA ALA A 252 23.03 2.36 2.80
C ALA A 252 23.21 3.58 3.70
N ARG A 253 23.89 3.41 4.86
CA ARG A 253 24.21 4.52 5.76
C ARG A 253 25.15 5.51 5.08
N ALA A 254 26.24 5.01 4.47
CA ALA A 254 27.23 5.86 3.81
C ALA A 254 26.62 6.69 2.67
N ILE A 255 25.89 6.06 1.76
CA ILE A 255 25.24 6.80 0.65
C ILE A 255 24.05 7.66 1.11
N GLY A 256 23.36 7.25 2.17
CA GLY A 256 22.21 7.98 2.72
C GLY A 256 22.58 9.26 3.45
N THR A 257 23.85 9.46 3.85
CA THR A 257 24.36 10.72 4.41
C THR A 257 24.56 11.81 3.36
N ASP A 258 24.68 11.44 2.08
CA ASP A 258 24.68 12.40 0.99
C ASP A 258 23.28 13.03 0.85
N SER A 259 23.16 14.34 1.06
CA SER A 259 21.88 15.06 0.99
C SER A 259 21.17 14.96 -0.36
N ARG A 260 21.90 14.68 -1.45
CA ARG A 260 21.36 14.46 -2.79
C ARG A 260 20.63 13.11 -2.91
N ILE A 261 21.00 12.13 -2.06
CA ILE A 261 20.40 10.79 -2.00
C ILE A 261 19.40 10.72 -0.86
N GLY A 262 19.84 11.05 0.37
CA GLY A 262 19.04 10.94 1.60
C GLY A 262 18.81 9.50 2.07
N PRO A 263 18.52 9.27 3.37
CA PRO A 263 18.50 7.94 3.98
C PRO A 263 17.21 7.15 3.78
N LYS A 264 16.12 7.78 3.34
CA LYS A 264 14.81 7.14 3.25
C LYS A 264 14.75 6.13 2.09
N PHE A 265 14.06 4.98 2.28
CA PHE A 265 13.88 3.92 1.29
C PHE A 265 15.17 3.23 0.81
N LEU A 266 16.19 3.17 1.69
CA LEU A 266 17.44 2.45 1.48
C LEU A 266 17.59 1.23 2.40
N LYS A 267 16.51 0.72 2.97
CA LYS A 267 16.52 -0.49 3.78
C LYS A 267 16.28 -1.70 2.88
N ALA A 268 17.26 -2.60 2.77
CA ALA A 268 17.11 -3.85 2.05
C ALA A 268 16.08 -4.77 2.72
N GLY A 269 15.47 -5.64 1.93
CA GLY A 269 14.41 -6.53 2.40
C GLY A 269 13.96 -7.53 1.36
N PRO A 270 12.85 -8.25 1.59
CA PRO A 270 12.35 -9.27 0.67
C PRO A 270 11.73 -8.68 -0.61
N GLY A 271 11.63 -7.38 -0.72
CA GLY A 271 11.01 -6.66 -1.81
C GLY A 271 9.91 -5.72 -1.32
N PHE A 272 9.39 -4.90 -2.24
CA PHE A 272 8.22 -4.08 -1.96
C PHE A 272 6.92 -4.83 -2.23
N GLY A 273 5.88 -4.46 -1.51
CA GLY A 273 4.50 -4.90 -1.68
C GLY A 273 3.53 -3.74 -1.50
N GLY A 274 2.30 -4.04 -1.13
CA GLY A 274 1.22 -3.06 -0.99
C GLY A 274 0.50 -2.79 -2.30
N SER A 275 -0.65 -2.15 -2.21
CA SER A 275 -1.58 -1.94 -3.32
C SER A 275 -1.10 -0.97 -4.40
N CYS A 276 -0.03 -0.20 -4.15
CA CYS A 276 0.29 0.96 -4.98
C CYS A 276 1.52 0.75 -5.88
N PHE A 277 2.65 0.34 -5.33
CA PHE A 277 3.92 0.43 -6.07
C PHE A 277 3.92 -0.35 -7.38
N GLN A 278 3.61 -1.65 -7.35
CA GLN A 278 3.62 -2.47 -8.56
C GLN A 278 2.59 -1.99 -9.58
N LYS A 279 1.37 -1.72 -9.11
CA LYS A 279 0.28 -1.23 -9.96
C LYS A 279 0.65 0.09 -10.66
N ASP A 280 1.20 1.05 -9.92
CA ASP A 280 1.49 2.37 -10.44
C ASP A 280 2.68 2.36 -11.41
N ILE A 281 3.72 1.54 -11.14
CA ILE A 281 4.83 1.34 -12.09
C ILE A 281 4.32 0.68 -13.38
N LEU A 282 3.53 -0.38 -13.29
CA LEU A 282 3.01 -1.07 -14.48
C LEU A 282 2.10 -0.16 -15.29
N ASN A 283 1.33 0.70 -14.62
CA ASN A 283 0.54 1.74 -15.30
C ASN A 283 1.45 2.77 -15.99
N LEU A 284 2.53 3.21 -15.35
CA LEU A 284 3.53 4.10 -15.96
C LEU A 284 4.19 3.43 -17.18
N VAL A 285 4.55 2.15 -17.09
CA VAL A 285 5.08 1.34 -18.20
C VAL A 285 4.09 1.32 -19.36
N TYR A 286 2.82 1.04 -19.09
CA TYR A 286 1.77 1.05 -20.11
C TYR A 286 1.65 2.41 -20.80
N LEU A 287 1.63 3.50 -20.02
CA LEU A 287 1.56 4.87 -20.55
C LEU A 287 2.80 5.21 -21.40
N CYS A 288 4.00 4.86 -20.95
CA CYS A 288 5.22 5.09 -21.72
C CYS A 288 5.15 4.39 -23.08
N ARG A 289 4.71 3.12 -23.14
CA ARG A 289 4.51 2.41 -24.41
C ARG A 289 3.42 3.05 -25.27
N HIS A 290 2.32 3.49 -24.65
CA HIS A 290 1.24 4.18 -25.37
C HIS A 290 1.70 5.50 -26.01
N PHE A 291 2.62 6.22 -25.38
CA PHE A 291 3.21 7.45 -25.92
C PHE A 291 4.45 7.21 -26.80
N GLY A 292 4.77 5.97 -27.18
CA GLY A 292 5.88 5.64 -28.07
C GLY A 292 7.25 5.76 -27.43
N LEU A 293 7.36 5.50 -26.12
CA LEU A 293 8.59 5.59 -25.32
C LEU A 293 9.00 4.20 -24.78
N PRO A 294 9.33 3.22 -25.64
CA PRO A 294 9.60 1.84 -25.20
C PRO A 294 10.82 1.73 -24.28
N GLU A 295 11.90 2.48 -24.52
CA GLU A 295 13.10 2.43 -23.68
C GLU A 295 12.82 2.93 -22.25
N VAL A 296 11.95 3.93 -22.12
CA VAL A 296 11.51 4.44 -20.81
C VAL A 296 10.62 3.41 -20.11
N ALA A 297 9.75 2.75 -20.86
CA ALA A 297 8.91 1.67 -20.35
C ALA A 297 9.77 0.52 -19.81
N ASP A 298 10.76 0.06 -20.56
CA ASP A 298 11.65 -1.04 -20.20
C ASP A 298 12.48 -0.71 -18.94
N TYR A 299 12.92 0.54 -18.81
CA TYR A 299 13.58 0.99 -17.57
C TYR A 299 12.69 0.81 -16.34
N TRP A 300 11.44 1.30 -16.38
CA TRP A 300 10.53 1.18 -15.24
C TRP A 300 10.07 -0.26 -15.00
N GLU A 301 9.88 -1.05 -16.05
CA GLU A 301 9.52 -2.47 -15.92
C GLU A 301 10.63 -3.27 -15.24
N SER A 302 11.91 -2.90 -15.46
CA SER A 302 13.06 -3.54 -14.81
C SER A 302 13.01 -3.43 -13.27
N VAL A 303 12.40 -2.38 -12.72
CA VAL A 303 12.21 -2.19 -11.28
C VAL A 303 11.30 -3.30 -10.70
N VAL A 304 10.21 -3.63 -11.40
CA VAL A 304 9.30 -4.70 -11.00
C VAL A 304 9.94 -6.08 -11.20
N ALA A 305 10.66 -6.26 -12.30
CA ALA A 305 11.38 -7.51 -12.58
C ALA A 305 12.42 -7.81 -11.50
N LEU A 306 13.17 -6.80 -11.06
CA LEU A 306 14.15 -6.95 -9.98
C LEU A 306 13.49 -7.24 -8.62
N ASN A 307 12.33 -6.63 -8.35
CA ASN A 307 11.54 -6.94 -7.15
C ASN A 307 11.09 -8.41 -7.11
N THR A 308 10.59 -8.91 -8.24
CA THR A 308 10.20 -10.32 -8.40
C THR A 308 11.40 -11.25 -8.23
N TRP A 309 12.54 -10.89 -8.84
CA TRP A 309 13.78 -11.65 -8.69
C TRP A 309 14.23 -11.74 -7.22
N GLN A 310 14.14 -10.64 -6.45
CA GLN A 310 14.51 -10.61 -5.04
C GLN A 310 13.65 -11.57 -4.21
N GLN A 311 12.34 -11.62 -4.46
CA GLN A 311 11.42 -12.54 -3.78
C GLN A 311 11.77 -14.01 -4.08
N ASN A 312 11.94 -14.34 -5.35
CA ASN A 312 12.29 -15.71 -5.79
C ASN A 312 13.68 -16.12 -5.26
N ARG A 313 14.63 -15.17 -5.20
CA ARG A 313 15.97 -15.44 -4.67
C ARG A 313 15.93 -15.91 -3.22
N ILE A 314 15.08 -15.31 -2.38
CA ILE A 314 14.95 -15.69 -0.98
C ILE A 314 14.44 -17.13 -0.85
N ALA A 315 13.38 -17.50 -1.58
CA ALA A 315 12.87 -18.85 -1.55
C ALA A 315 13.93 -19.88 -1.99
N ARG A 316 14.66 -19.60 -3.08
CA ARG A 316 15.76 -20.45 -3.56
C ARG A 316 16.88 -20.59 -2.53
N LEU A 317 17.28 -19.51 -1.88
CA LEU A 317 18.30 -19.51 -0.84
C LEU A 317 17.90 -20.43 0.33
N VAL A 318 16.63 -20.35 0.76
CA VAL A 318 16.10 -21.23 1.82
C VAL A 318 16.21 -22.70 1.42
N VAL A 319 15.80 -23.05 0.20
CA VAL A 319 15.92 -24.41 -0.32
C VAL A 319 17.38 -24.87 -0.35
N GLU A 320 18.28 -24.02 -0.89
CA GLU A 320 19.72 -24.32 -0.99
C GLU A 320 20.37 -24.58 0.39
N LYS A 321 20.16 -23.67 1.34
CA LYS A 321 20.74 -23.76 2.70
C LYS A 321 20.15 -24.92 3.51
N LEU A 322 18.94 -25.36 3.18
CA LEU A 322 18.28 -26.52 3.80
C LEU A 322 18.53 -27.82 3.03
N PHE A 323 19.76 -28.03 2.58
CA PHE A 323 20.22 -29.26 1.91
C PHE A 323 19.60 -29.51 0.52
N GLY A 324 19.20 -28.45 -0.19
CA GLY A 324 18.66 -28.54 -1.55
C GLY A 324 17.20 -29.03 -1.62
N THR A 325 16.52 -29.17 -0.49
CA THR A 325 15.09 -29.55 -0.46
C THR A 325 14.41 -29.05 0.82
N VAL A 326 13.16 -28.66 0.70
CA VAL A 326 12.31 -28.32 1.86
C VAL A 326 11.08 -29.23 1.96
N THR A 327 11.00 -30.27 1.11
CA THR A 327 9.91 -31.27 1.16
C THR A 327 9.81 -31.89 2.55
N GLY A 328 8.63 -31.80 3.16
CA GLY A 328 8.36 -32.30 4.51
C GLY A 328 9.03 -31.54 5.64
N LYS A 329 9.80 -30.46 5.36
CA LYS A 329 10.38 -29.60 6.40
C LYS A 329 9.36 -28.61 6.90
N ARG A 330 9.37 -28.36 8.21
CA ARG A 330 8.53 -27.34 8.85
C ARG A 330 9.27 -26.01 8.86
N LEU A 331 8.67 -24.99 8.28
CA LEU A 331 9.23 -23.64 8.23
C LEU A 331 8.28 -22.69 8.97
N ALA A 332 8.81 -21.98 9.96
CA ALA A 332 8.10 -20.90 10.65
C ALA A 332 8.21 -19.61 9.83
N ILE A 333 7.08 -19.07 9.41
CA ILE A 333 7.00 -17.79 8.69
C ILE A 333 6.54 -16.72 9.66
N LEU A 334 7.38 -15.74 9.92
CA LEU A 334 7.09 -14.60 10.78
C LEU A 334 6.80 -13.36 9.93
N GLY A 335 5.52 -13.04 9.82
CA GLY A 335 4.99 -11.92 9.03
C GLY A 335 4.47 -12.35 7.66
N PHE A 336 3.25 -11.89 7.36
CA PHE A 336 2.55 -12.15 6.10
C PHE A 336 2.04 -10.85 5.46
N ALA A 337 1.76 -9.80 6.26
CA ALA A 337 1.49 -8.46 5.76
C ALA A 337 2.72 -7.90 5.03
N PHE A 338 2.50 -6.99 4.07
CA PHE A 338 3.61 -6.44 3.26
C PHE A 338 4.57 -5.54 4.08
N LYS A 339 4.12 -5.00 5.20
CA LYS A 339 4.90 -4.25 6.20
C LYS A 339 4.23 -4.33 7.58
N ALA A 340 4.92 -3.86 8.63
CA ALA A 340 4.34 -3.73 9.96
C ALA A 340 3.20 -2.68 10.04
N ASN A 341 2.39 -2.78 11.09
CA ASN A 341 1.29 -1.86 11.44
C ASN A 341 0.14 -1.81 10.41
N THR A 342 -0.03 -2.87 9.62
CA THR A 342 -1.19 -3.06 8.73
C THR A 342 -1.58 -4.53 8.65
N ASN A 343 -2.80 -4.80 8.21
CA ASN A 343 -3.26 -6.13 7.81
C ASN A 343 -3.30 -6.30 6.28
N ASP A 344 -2.77 -5.34 5.52
CA ASP A 344 -2.77 -5.42 4.06
C ASP A 344 -1.72 -6.42 3.56
N THR A 345 -2.20 -7.38 2.77
CA THR A 345 -1.38 -8.44 2.17
C THR A 345 -1.20 -8.28 0.67
N ARG A 346 -1.81 -7.25 0.05
CA ARG A 346 -1.75 -7.07 -1.39
C ARG A 346 -0.29 -6.96 -1.85
N GLU A 347 0.08 -7.79 -2.84
CA GLU A 347 1.45 -7.86 -3.37
C GLU A 347 2.54 -8.06 -2.28
N ALA A 348 2.19 -8.62 -1.10
CA ALA A 348 3.17 -8.88 -0.05
C ALA A 348 4.23 -9.89 -0.54
N PRO A 349 5.53 -9.61 -0.37
CA PRO A 349 6.59 -10.55 -0.74
C PRO A 349 6.42 -11.94 -0.11
N ALA A 350 5.86 -12.00 1.10
CA ALA A 350 5.57 -13.24 1.80
C ALA A 350 4.67 -14.20 1.01
N ILE A 351 3.72 -13.68 0.22
CA ILE A 351 2.81 -14.51 -0.58
C ILE A 351 3.60 -15.33 -1.60
N ARG A 352 4.47 -14.70 -2.38
CA ARG A 352 5.27 -15.38 -3.39
C ARG A 352 6.25 -16.35 -2.75
N ILE A 353 6.99 -15.90 -1.73
CA ILE A 353 7.96 -16.73 -1.01
C ILE A 353 7.26 -17.97 -0.43
N CYS A 354 6.11 -17.81 0.22
CA CYS A 354 5.34 -18.92 0.75
C CYS A 354 4.85 -19.87 -0.35
N ARG A 355 4.34 -19.35 -1.48
CA ARG A 355 3.91 -20.18 -2.61
C ARG A 355 5.05 -21.01 -3.19
N ASP A 356 6.21 -20.37 -3.44
CA ASP A 356 7.39 -21.08 -3.95
C ASP A 356 7.82 -22.20 -2.99
N LEU A 357 7.82 -21.96 -1.67
CA LEU A 357 8.15 -22.97 -0.66
C LEU A 357 7.08 -24.07 -0.54
N LEU A 358 5.80 -23.74 -0.73
CA LEU A 358 4.71 -24.73 -0.76
C LEU A 358 4.82 -25.64 -2.01
N GLU A 359 5.18 -25.08 -3.16
CA GLU A 359 5.44 -25.85 -4.39
C GLU A 359 6.61 -26.82 -4.20
N GLU A 360 7.63 -26.44 -3.41
CA GLU A 360 8.76 -27.29 -3.01
C GLU A 360 8.40 -28.32 -1.91
N GLY A 361 7.14 -28.38 -1.48
CA GLY A 361 6.64 -29.36 -0.52
C GLY A 361 6.89 -29.03 0.95
N ALA A 362 7.15 -27.77 1.30
CA ALA A 362 7.33 -27.35 2.69
C ALA A 362 6.02 -27.34 3.50
N GLN A 363 6.13 -27.50 4.82
CA GLN A 363 5.06 -27.31 5.79
C GLN A 363 5.24 -25.95 6.46
N LEU A 364 4.36 -24.99 6.14
CA LEU A 364 4.48 -23.63 6.66
C LEU A 364 3.64 -23.42 7.91
N ALA A 365 4.25 -22.93 8.99
CA ALA A 365 3.57 -22.41 10.17
C ALA A 365 3.65 -20.87 10.12
N ILE A 366 2.56 -20.20 9.76
CA ILE A 366 2.54 -18.76 9.47
C ILE A 366 2.00 -18.00 10.67
N HIS A 367 2.82 -17.14 11.27
CA HIS A 367 2.40 -16.17 12.28
C HIS A 367 2.41 -14.76 11.71
N ASP A 368 1.30 -14.07 11.88
CA ASP A 368 1.18 -12.61 11.66
C ASP A 368 0.17 -12.06 12.66
N PRO A 369 0.47 -10.97 13.39
CA PRO A 369 -0.39 -10.45 14.45
C PRO A 369 -1.69 -9.84 13.95
N LYS A 370 -1.78 -9.45 12.67
CA LYS A 370 -2.93 -8.71 12.11
C LYS A 370 -3.63 -9.43 10.95
N VAL A 371 -2.99 -10.36 10.28
CA VAL A 371 -3.57 -11.05 9.12
C VAL A 371 -4.37 -12.27 9.56
N ALA A 372 -5.62 -12.35 9.12
CA ALA A 372 -6.52 -13.47 9.46
C ALA A 372 -6.26 -14.70 8.57
N ALA A 373 -6.53 -15.91 9.07
CA ALA A 373 -6.30 -17.17 8.33
C ALA A 373 -7.07 -17.22 7.00
N HIS A 374 -8.32 -16.75 6.96
CA HIS A 374 -9.10 -16.75 5.71
C HIS A 374 -8.50 -15.83 4.63
N GLN A 375 -7.80 -14.77 5.04
CA GLN A 375 -7.07 -13.89 4.12
C GLN A 375 -5.82 -14.59 3.58
N MET A 376 -5.06 -15.27 4.45
CA MET A 376 -3.90 -16.09 4.02
C MET A 376 -4.33 -17.18 3.04
N ALA A 377 -5.43 -17.91 3.32
CA ALA A 377 -5.97 -18.95 2.42
C ALA A 377 -6.31 -18.39 1.03
N ARG A 378 -7.00 -17.25 0.98
CA ARG A 378 -7.31 -16.58 -0.28
C ARG A 378 -6.05 -16.18 -1.04
N ASP A 379 -5.07 -15.60 -0.35
CA ASP A 379 -3.87 -15.04 -0.96
C ASP A 379 -2.89 -16.14 -1.39
N LEU A 380 -2.82 -17.26 -0.66
CA LEU A 380 -2.07 -18.45 -1.05
C LEU A 380 -2.82 -19.33 -2.08
N GLN A 381 -4.11 -19.11 -2.28
CA GLN A 381 -5.00 -19.93 -3.13
C GLN A 381 -5.01 -21.40 -2.69
N GLN A 382 -4.89 -21.65 -1.40
CA GLN A 382 -4.83 -22.96 -0.79
C GLN A 382 -5.47 -22.91 0.61
N GLU A 383 -6.34 -23.87 0.92
CA GLU A 383 -6.91 -24.00 2.25
C GLU A 383 -5.85 -24.45 3.28
N ALA A 384 -6.03 -24.00 4.52
CA ALA A 384 -5.13 -24.38 5.61
C ALA A 384 -5.25 -25.88 5.89
N ALA A 385 -4.12 -26.56 5.92
CA ALA A 385 -4.05 -28.00 6.24
C ALA A 385 -2.90 -28.22 7.24
N PRO A 386 -3.18 -28.28 8.55
CA PRO A 386 -2.15 -28.34 9.60
C PRO A 386 -1.29 -29.61 9.57
N GLN A 387 -1.70 -30.66 8.88
CA GLN A 387 -0.95 -31.91 8.73
C GLN A 387 -1.21 -32.49 7.32
N ALA A 388 -0.36 -32.11 6.36
CA ALA A 388 -0.21 -32.95 5.17
C ALA A 388 0.69 -34.14 5.53
N ASP A 389 0.41 -35.29 4.94
CA ASP A 389 1.32 -36.43 5.02
C ASP A 389 2.68 -36.01 4.45
N ALA A 390 3.71 -36.01 5.29
CA ALA A 390 5.06 -35.60 4.91
C ALA A 390 5.62 -36.41 3.71
N LEU A 391 5.03 -37.55 3.43
CA LEU A 391 5.40 -38.43 2.31
C LEU A 391 4.67 -38.06 1.01
N SER A 392 3.62 -37.21 1.04
CA SER A 392 2.86 -36.83 -0.16
C SER A 392 3.62 -35.90 -1.10
N GLY A 393 4.71 -35.24 -0.61
CA GLY A 393 5.42 -34.24 -1.38
C GLY A 393 4.63 -32.94 -1.64
N THR A 394 3.40 -32.85 -1.11
CA THR A 394 2.54 -31.66 -1.25
C THR A 394 2.78 -30.70 -0.09
N GLY A 395 3.06 -29.44 -0.39
CA GLY A 395 3.20 -28.41 0.62
C GLY A 395 1.89 -28.13 1.35
N SER A 396 1.98 -27.79 2.63
CA SER A 396 0.83 -27.45 3.46
C SER A 396 1.14 -26.24 4.34
N TRP A 397 0.10 -25.57 4.82
CA TRP A 397 0.28 -24.44 5.73
C TRP A 397 -0.80 -24.42 6.81
N ALA A 398 -0.45 -23.79 7.93
CA ALA A 398 -1.37 -23.48 9.01
C ALA A 398 -1.04 -22.11 9.59
N LYS A 399 -2.06 -21.37 10.07
CA LYS A 399 -1.83 -20.18 10.88
C LYS A 399 -1.41 -20.60 12.28
N ALA A 400 -0.26 -20.12 12.73
CA ALA A 400 0.20 -20.25 14.10
C ALA A 400 -0.45 -19.21 15.01
N SER A 401 -0.74 -19.60 16.25
CA SER A 401 -1.36 -18.75 17.28
C SER A 401 -0.36 -17.82 17.96
N SER A 402 0.92 -18.18 17.96
CA SER A 402 2.03 -17.38 18.49
C SER A 402 3.33 -17.70 17.75
N VAL A 403 4.39 -16.95 18.04
CA VAL A 403 5.73 -17.21 17.51
C VAL A 403 6.24 -18.59 17.98
N GLU A 404 6.04 -18.93 19.25
CA GLU A 404 6.43 -20.22 19.82
C GLU A 404 5.72 -21.39 19.12
N ASP A 405 4.43 -21.24 18.84
CA ASP A 405 3.64 -22.22 18.08
C ASP A 405 4.18 -22.41 16.66
N ALA A 406 4.54 -21.32 15.99
CA ALA A 406 5.16 -21.37 14.66
C ALA A 406 6.50 -22.10 14.67
N VAL A 407 7.37 -21.77 15.63
CA VAL A 407 8.75 -22.25 15.71
C VAL A 407 8.87 -23.69 16.20
N LYS A 408 7.87 -24.20 16.92
CA LYS A 408 7.89 -25.55 17.49
C LYS A 408 8.11 -26.63 16.42
N GLY A 409 9.24 -27.34 16.50
CA GLY A 409 9.62 -28.36 15.55
C GLY A 409 10.03 -27.84 14.16
N ALA A 410 10.24 -26.54 14.02
CA ALA A 410 10.64 -25.96 12.74
C ALA A 410 12.12 -26.24 12.43
N ASP A 411 12.43 -26.46 11.17
CA ASP A 411 13.80 -26.55 10.62
C ASP A 411 14.40 -25.17 10.39
N ALA A 412 13.54 -24.17 10.12
CA ALA A 412 13.96 -22.80 9.94
C ALA A 412 12.86 -21.81 10.33
N VAL A 413 13.28 -20.58 10.62
CA VAL A 413 12.45 -19.40 10.80
C VAL A 413 12.77 -18.42 9.67
N LEU A 414 11.75 -17.89 9.03
CA LEU A 414 11.84 -16.83 8.01
C LEU A 414 11.18 -15.56 8.55
N VAL A 415 11.91 -14.47 8.68
CA VAL A 415 11.35 -13.16 9.07
C VAL A 415 11.07 -12.35 7.81
N LEU A 416 9.79 -12.25 7.45
CA LEU A 416 9.35 -11.63 6.18
C LEU A 416 8.68 -10.27 6.36
N THR A 417 8.22 -9.91 7.56
CA THR A 417 7.65 -8.59 7.88
C THR A 417 8.32 -8.04 9.13
N GLU A 418 8.60 -6.74 9.13
CA GLU A 418 9.33 -6.04 10.20
C GLU A 418 8.45 -5.65 11.39
N TRP A 419 7.64 -6.60 11.91
CA TRP A 419 6.94 -6.39 13.17
C TRP A 419 7.94 -6.23 14.32
N GLN A 420 7.73 -5.26 15.22
CA GLN A 420 8.66 -5.00 16.32
C GLN A 420 8.87 -6.23 17.21
N GLU A 421 7.81 -6.99 17.47
CA GLU A 421 7.88 -8.22 18.28
C GLU A 421 8.86 -9.27 17.74
N TYR A 422 9.13 -9.29 16.43
CA TYR A 422 10.09 -10.23 15.84
C TYR A 422 11.54 -9.77 16.01
N GLY A 423 11.78 -8.49 16.26
CA GLY A 423 13.10 -7.96 16.63
C GLY A 423 13.51 -8.31 18.06
N ASP A 424 12.52 -8.47 18.94
CA ASP A 424 12.73 -8.64 20.40
C ASP A 424 12.62 -10.11 20.85
N LEU A 425 12.77 -11.10 19.94
CA LEU A 425 12.58 -12.51 20.23
C LEU A 425 13.70 -13.08 21.13
N ASN A 426 13.33 -13.92 22.11
CA ASN A 426 14.26 -14.68 22.91
C ASN A 426 14.74 -15.94 22.16
N TRP A 427 15.80 -15.80 21.37
CA TRP A 427 16.33 -16.87 20.54
C TRP A 427 16.83 -18.08 21.33
N MET A 428 17.35 -17.90 22.57
CA MET A 428 17.75 -19.01 23.44
C MET A 428 16.58 -19.92 23.78
N ALA A 429 15.41 -19.36 24.08
CA ALA A 429 14.20 -20.11 24.39
C ALA A 429 13.61 -20.80 23.14
N LEU A 430 13.63 -20.12 21.98
CA LEU A 430 13.08 -20.63 20.72
C LEU A 430 13.95 -21.76 20.14
N ALA A 431 15.27 -21.62 20.20
CA ALA A 431 16.21 -22.61 19.66
C ALA A 431 16.04 -24.02 20.26
N GLY A 432 15.62 -24.10 21.54
CA GLY A 432 15.32 -25.36 22.21
C GLY A 432 14.10 -26.09 21.66
N GLN A 433 13.23 -25.41 20.94
CA GLN A 433 12.00 -25.95 20.35
C GLN A 433 12.15 -26.35 18.87
N MET A 434 13.25 -25.93 18.24
CA MET A 434 13.52 -26.19 16.83
C MET A 434 14.19 -27.52 16.56
N ARG A 435 14.00 -28.07 15.37
CA ARG A 435 14.68 -29.27 14.89
C ARG A 435 16.08 -28.91 14.37
N LYS A 436 17.11 -29.46 14.99
CA LYS A 436 18.51 -29.18 14.64
C LYS A 436 19.01 -30.03 13.44
N PRO A 437 19.92 -29.48 12.57
CA PRO A 437 20.41 -28.11 12.57
C PRO A 437 19.31 -27.14 12.11
N ALA A 438 19.24 -25.95 12.70
CA ALA A 438 18.16 -25.00 12.47
C ALA A 438 18.70 -23.65 12.02
N TRP A 439 17.92 -22.99 11.16
CA TRP A 439 18.25 -21.74 10.51
C TRP A 439 17.31 -20.59 10.89
N VAL A 440 17.84 -19.38 10.85
CA VAL A 440 17.08 -18.13 10.87
C VAL A 440 17.41 -17.38 9.58
N PHE A 441 16.40 -17.12 8.74
CA PHE A 441 16.50 -16.30 7.54
C PHE A 441 15.88 -14.94 7.85
N ASP A 442 16.70 -13.95 8.16
CA ASP A 442 16.23 -12.60 8.42
C ASP A 442 16.21 -11.77 7.14
N ALA A 443 15.09 -11.79 6.44
CA ALA A 443 14.91 -11.02 5.22
C ALA A 443 14.59 -9.53 5.49
N ARG A 444 14.51 -9.10 6.74
CA ARG A 444 14.21 -7.72 7.14
C ARG A 444 15.34 -7.02 7.91
N ALA A 445 16.40 -7.76 8.26
CA ALA A 445 17.53 -7.27 9.04
C ALA A 445 17.06 -6.58 10.35
N ILE A 446 16.21 -7.28 11.12
CA ILE A 446 15.63 -6.78 12.37
C ILE A 446 16.00 -7.63 13.59
N THR A 447 16.50 -8.86 13.39
CA THR A 447 16.88 -9.74 14.49
C THR A 447 18.30 -9.44 14.96
N ASP A 448 18.57 -9.78 16.23
CA ASP A 448 19.93 -9.75 16.78
C ASP A 448 20.69 -11.03 16.38
N HIS A 449 21.53 -10.93 15.36
CA HIS A 449 22.24 -12.07 14.79
C HIS A 449 23.27 -12.67 15.77
N GLU A 450 23.84 -11.89 16.68
CA GLU A 450 24.75 -12.40 17.71
C GLU A 450 23.99 -13.31 18.69
N GLN A 451 22.81 -12.89 19.13
CA GLN A 451 21.93 -13.70 19.96
C GLN A 451 21.45 -14.97 19.24
N VAL A 452 21.12 -14.87 17.93
CA VAL A 452 20.74 -16.04 17.11
C VAL A 452 21.88 -17.06 17.07
N ARG A 453 23.10 -16.63 16.77
CA ARG A 453 24.29 -17.49 16.72
C ARG A 453 24.63 -18.03 18.10
N ALA A 454 24.56 -17.23 19.17
CA ALA A 454 24.78 -17.67 20.56
C ALA A 454 23.77 -18.75 21.00
N ALA A 455 22.57 -18.74 20.48
CA ALA A 455 21.55 -19.79 20.68
C ALA A 455 21.82 -21.09 19.90
N GLY A 456 22.93 -21.17 19.15
CA GLY A 456 23.32 -22.33 18.35
C GLY A 456 22.47 -22.51 17.10
N LEU A 457 21.96 -21.42 16.53
CA LEU A 457 21.26 -21.36 15.25
C LEU A 457 22.18 -20.79 14.18
N THR A 458 22.02 -21.26 12.95
CA THR A 458 22.67 -20.64 11.79
C THR A 458 21.80 -19.47 11.32
N CYS A 459 22.43 -18.37 10.92
CA CYS A 459 21.71 -17.15 10.53
C CYS A 459 22.16 -16.69 9.15
N TRP A 460 21.20 -16.36 8.31
CA TRP A 460 21.38 -15.53 7.12
C TRP A 460 20.58 -14.23 7.28
N CYS A 461 21.19 -13.13 6.89
CA CYS A 461 20.57 -11.82 6.88
C CYS A 461 20.71 -11.19 5.50
N VAL A 462 19.63 -10.55 5.04
CA VAL A 462 19.64 -9.85 3.76
C VAL A 462 20.73 -8.78 3.71
N GLY A 463 21.63 -8.91 2.72
CA GLY A 463 22.70 -7.94 2.48
C GLY A 463 23.87 -7.98 3.43
N ASP A 464 23.99 -9.01 4.25
CA ASP A 464 25.12 -9.25 5.13
C ASP A 464 26.08 -10.24 4.45
N GLY A 465 27.26 -9.77 4.04
CA GLY A 465 28.27 -10.59 3.38
C GLY A 465 28.99 -11.58 4.29
N GLU A 466 28.78 -11.52 5.61
CA GLU A 466 29.32 -12.46 6.58
C GLU A 466 28.33 -13.58 6.96
N SER A 467 27.11 -13.57 6.42
CA SER A 467 26.03 -14.48 6.82
C SER A 467 25.85 -15.71 5.90
#